data_f2ed9ba0d51a0d36b3d5f828ba6b62a9
#
_entry.id   f2ed9ba0d51a0d36b3d5f828ba6b62a9
#
_cell.length_a   1.000
_cell.length_b   1.000
_cell.length_c   1.000
_cell.angle_alpha   90.00
_cell.angle_beta   90.00
_cell.angle_gamma   90.00
#
_symmetry.space_group_name_H-M   'P 1'
#
loop_
_entity.id
_entity.type
_entity.pdbx_description
1 polymer ?
#
loop_
_entity_poly.entity_id
_entity_poly.type
_entity_poly.pdbx_seq_one_letter_code
_entity_poly.pdbx_strand_id
1 'polypeptide(L)' 'MEAVPILRVGDVLMVSIQVDLHDQLAERLAGDVADAVAKHDPKGVLIDISGVEVVDTFIGRVLGHIAQLARLMGSRVVLV' A
#
# COMPACT_ATOMS: atom_id res chain seq x y z
N MET A 1 -11.69 3.65 -13.98
CA MET A 1 -11.37 2.59 -13.00
C MET A 1 -10.67 3.19 -11.80
N GLU A 2 -11.12 2.85 -10.60
CA GLU A 2 -10.50 3.34 -9.39
C GLU A 2 -9.09 2.80 -9.22
N ALA A 3 -8.22 3.62 -8.67
CA ALA A 3 -6.89 3.22 -8.24
C ALA A 3 -6.52 4.03 -7.00
N VAL A 4 -5.78 3.41 -6.11
CA VAL A 4 -5.23 4.11 -4.94
C VAL A 4 -3.95 4.81 -5.38
N PRO A 5 -3.83 6.13 -5.15
CA PRO A 5 -2.64 6.86 -5.57
C PRO A 5 -1.39 6.40 -4.84
N ILE A 6 -0.31 6.28 -5.58
CA ILE A 6 1.01 6.00 -5.02
C ILE A 6 1.94 7.14 -5.44
N LEU A 7 2.46 7.86 -4.46
CA LEU A 7 3.37 8.97 -4.69
C LEU A 7 4.78 8.59 -4.27
N ARG A 8 5.74 9.01 -5.05
CA ARG A 8 7.15 8.85 -4.70
C ARG A 8 7.68 10.16 -4.12
N VAL A 9 8.20 10.09 -2.91
CA VAL A 9 8.82 11.24 -2.24
C VAL A 9 10.21 10.81 -1.78
N GLY A 10 11.25 11.22 -2.53
CA GLY A 10 12.61 10.78 -2.26
C GLY A 10 12.73 9.27 -2.34
N ASP A 11 13.20 8.64 -1.26
CA ASP A 11 13.37 7.18 -1.16
C ASP A 11 12.16 6.47 -0.58
N VAL A 12 11.03 7.16 -0.46
CA VAL A 12 9.82 6.64 0.17
C VAL A 12 8.66 6.68 -0.82
N LEU A 13 7.86 5.63 -0.83
CA LEU A 13 6.57 5.63 -1.50
C LEU A 13 5.49 5.95 -0.47
N MET A 14 4.55 6.79 -0.85
CA MET A 14 3.39 7.13 -0.03
C MET A 14 2.13 6.61 -0.70
N VAL A 15 1.38 5.82 0.03
CA VAL A 15 0.10 5.26 -0.41
C VAL A 15 -0.99 5.83 0.49
N SER A 16 -1.93 6.57 -0.08
CA SER A 16 -3.02 7.17 0.69
C SER A 16 -4.32 6.48 0.33
N ILE A 17 -4.88 5.74 1.29
CA ILE A 17 -6.13 5.00 1.09
C ILE A 17 -7.26 5.86 1.62
N GLN A 18 -8.07 6.39 0.70
CA GLN A 18 -9.18 7.28 1.03
C GLN A 18 -10.52 6.81 0.48
N VAL A 19 -10.57 5.58 0.02
CA VAL A 19 -11.77 4.94 -0.52
C VAL A 19 -11.94 3.59 0.14
N ASP A 20 -13.16 3.05 0.07
CA ASP A 20 -13.41 1.70 0.56
C ASP A 20 -12.68 0.69 -0.32
N LEU A 21 -11.91 -0.17 0.32
CA LEU A 21 -11.24 -1.25 -0.38
C LEU A 21 -12.18 -2.44 -0.54
N HIS A 22 -12.47 -2.80 -1.77
CA HIS A 22 -13.11 -4.05 -2.13
C HIS A 22 -12.09 -4.98 -2.79
N ASP A 23 -12.48 -6.23 -3.05
CA ASP A 23 -11.54 -7.25 -3.50
C ASP A 23 -10.71 -6.85 -4.71
N GLN A 24 -11.35 -6.31 -5.75
CA GLN A 24 -10.65 -5.91 -6.97
C GLN A 24 -9.68 -4.76 -6.74
N LEU A 25 -10.11 -3.77 -5.96
CA LEU A 25 -9.26 -2.62 -5.67
C LEU A 25 -8.09 -3.03 -4.77
N ALA A 26 -8.32 -3.93 -3.83
CA ALA A 26 -7.27 -4.46 -2.96
C ALA A 26 -6.21 -5.23 -3.77
N GLU A 27 -6.63 -6.08 -4.70
CA GLU A 27 -5.71 -6.79 -5.59
C GLU A 27 -4.91 -5.82 -6.45
N ARG A 28 -5.57 -4.83 -7.00
CA ARG A 28 -4.91 -3.81 -7.80
C ARG A 28 -3.89 -3.03 -6.98
N LEU A 29 -4.26 -2.63 -5.77
CA LEU A 29 -3.35 -1.91 -4.88
C LEU A 29 -2.11 -2.73 -4.57
N ALA A 30 -2.27 -4.00 -4.23
CA ALA A 30 -1.15 -4.88 -3.95
C ALA A 30 -0.21 -5.00 -5.16
N GLY A 31 -0.77 -5.16 -6.36
CA GLY A 31 0.00 -5.20 -7.59
C GLY A 31 0.72 -3.89 -7.88
N ASP A 32 0.03 -2.76 -7.72
CA ASP A 32 0.60 -1.44 -7.97
C ASP A 32 1.75 -1.13 -6.99
N VAL A 33 1.59 -1.51 -5.73
CA VAL A 33 2.67 -1.33 -4.73
C VAL A 33 3.87 -2.20 -5.09
N ALA A 34 3.63 -3.47 -5.43
CA ALA A 34 4.72 -4.37 -5.82
C ALA A 34 5.48 -3.84 -7.05
N ASP A 35 4.76 -3.36 -8.06
CA ASP A 35 5.36 -2.78 -9.26
C ASP A 35 6.18 -1.53 -8.92
N ALA A 36 5.64 -0.65 -8.07
CA ALA A 36 6.32 0.57 -7.68
C ALA A 36 7.58 0.29 -6.85
N VAL A 37 7.53 -0.70 -5.95
CA VAL A 37 8.69 -1.12 -5.17
C VAL A 37 9.77 -1.70 -6.09
N ALA A 38 9.37 -2.53 -7.05
CA ALA A 38 10.32 -3.11 -8.01
C ALA A 38 10.98 -2.02 -8.87
N LYS A 39 10.20 -1.02 -9.28
CA LYS A 39 10.67 0.04 -10.17
C LYS A 39 11.60 1.04 -9.47
N HIS A 40 11.25 1.44 -8.26
CA HIS A 40 11.91 2.54 -7.56
C HIS A 40 12.87 2.10 -6.46
N ASP A 41 12.79 0.84 -6.04
CA ASP A 41 13.60 0.29 -4.95
C ASP A 41 13.62 1.22 -3.72
N PRO A 42 12.44 1.61 -3.19
CA PRO A 42 12.37 2.56 -2.09
C PRO A 42 12.88 1.93 -0.79
N LYS A 43 13.35 2.76 0.13
CA LYS A 43 13.71 2.31 1.47
C LYS A 43 12.50 2.01 2.32
N GLY A 44 11.38 2.68 2.05
CA GLY A 44 10.18 2.50 2.80
C GLY A 44 8.91 2.78 2.00
N VAL A 45 7.81 2.21 2.48
CA VAL A 45 6.47 2.46 1.98
C VAL A 45 5.63 2.93 3.15
N LEU A 46 5.10 4.12 3.06
CA LEU A 46 4.22 4.69 4.07
C LEU A 46 2.79 4.57 3.58
N ILE A 47 1.97 3.84 4.33
CA ILE A 47 0.57 3.64 3.98
C ILE A 47 -0.27 4.46 4.95
N ASP A 48 -0.92 5.49 4.42
CA ASP A 48 -1.81 6.36 5.17
C ASP A 48 -3.22 5.81 5.11
N ILE A 49 -3.73 5.37 6.26
CA ILE A 49 -5.07 4.84 6.41
C ILE A 49 -5.99 5.78 7.19
N SER A 50 -5.56 7.04 7.38
CA SER A 50 -6.36 8.01 8.14
C SER A 50 -7.72 8.29 7.50
N GLY A 51 -7.86 8.08 6.19
CA GLY A 51 -9.13 8.21 5.48
C GLY A 51 -10.04 6.98 5.54
N VAL A 52 -9.60 5.91 6.20
CA VAL A 52 -10.38 4.67 6.33
C VAL A 52 -11.15 4.71 7.65
N GLU A 53 -12.48 4.69 7.58
CA GLU A 53 -13.31 4.81 8.78
C GLU A 53 -13.29 3.55 9.63
N VAL A 54 -13.28 2.39 8.99
CA VAL A 54 -13.30 1.10 9.68
C VAL A 54 -12.19 0.22 9.15
N VAL A 55 -11.36 -0.27 10.06
CA VAL A 55 -10.34 -1.26 9.74
C VAL A 55 -10.83 -2.61 10.25
N ASP A 56 -11.43 -3.38 9.37
CA ASP A 56 -11.92 -4.72 9.68
C ASP A 56 -10.88 -5.79 9.36
N THR A 57 -11.26 -7.05 9.51
CA THR A 57 -10.37 -8.19 9.26
C THR A 57 -9.89 -8.22 7.80
N PHE A 58 -10.77 -7.86 6.86
CA PHE A 58 -10.41 -7.83 5.44
C PHE A 58 -9.32 -6.79 5.17
N ILE A 59 -9.53 -5.56 5.65
CA ILE A 59 -8.54 -4.48 5.48
C ILE A 59 -7.22 -4.85 6.16
N GLY A 60 -7.27 -5.42 7.35
CA GLY A 60 -6.08 -5.87 8.05
C GLY A 60 -5.29 -6.91 7.26
N ARG A 61 -5.96 -7.85 6.62
CA ARG A 61 -5.30 -8.85 5.75
C ARG A 61 -4.66 -8.21 4.53
N VAL A 62 -5.38 -7.29 3.89
CA VAL A 62 -4.85 -6.58 2.71
C VAL A 62 -3.59 -5.81 3.07
N LEU A 63 -3.64 -5.03 4.14
CA LEU A 63 -2.49 -4.26 4.59
C LEU A 63 -1.31 -5.16 4.99
N GLY A 64 -1.59 -6.25 5.69
CA GLY A 64 -0.57 -7.23 6.07
C GLY A 64 0.08 -7.89 4.86
N HIS A 65 -0.72 -8.22 3.85
CA HIS A 65 -0.21 -8.81 2.61
C HIS A 65 0.70 -7.83 1.86
N ILE A 66 0.28 -6.59 1.73
CA ILE A 66 1.08 -5.55 1.09
C ILE A 66 2.39 -5.33 1.85
N ALA A 67 2.32 -5.25 3.18
CA ALA A 67 3.49 -5.09 4.02
C ALA A 67 4.48 -6.24 3.84
N GLN A 68 3.97 -7.46 3.80
CA GLN A 68 4.81 -8.64 3.61
C GLN A 68 5.50 -8.64 2.24
N LEU A 69 4.77 -8.31 1.18
CA LEU A 69 5.34 -8.21 -0.16
C LEU A 69 6.46 -7.16 -0.21
N ALA A 70 6.21 -5.97 0.32
CA ALA A 70 7.19 -4.89 0.32
C ALA A 70 8.44 -5.27 1.12
N ARG A 71 8.27 -5.92 2.26
CA ARG A 71 9.40 -6.37 3.09
C ARG A 71 10.24 -7.43 2.39
N LEU A 72 9.60 -8.37 1.70
CA LEU A 72 10.32 -9.38 0.92
C LEU A 72 11.13 -8.74 -0.21
N MET A 73 10.71 -7.59 -0.68
CA MET A 73 11.41 -6.84 -1.71
C MET A 73 12.42 -5.82 -1.13
N GLY A 74 12.61 -5.79 0.18
CA GLY A 74 13.62 -4.97 0.83
C GLY A 74 13.14 -3.61 1.34
N SER A 75 11.84 -3.34 1.32
CA SER A 75 11.29 -2.07 1.80
C SER A 75 10.66 -2.22 3.18
N ARG A 76 10.83 -1.21 4.03
CA ARG A 76 10.09 -1.10 5.28
C ARG A 76 8.70 -0.57 5.02
N VAL A 77 7.73 -1.01 5.82
CA VAL A 77 6.35 -0.52 5.72
C VAL A 77 5.93 0.11 7.04
N VAL A 78 5.36 1.30 6.96
CA VAL A 78 4.84 2.04 8.11
C VAL A 78 3.39 2.39 7.82
N LEU A 79 2.50 2.09 8.76
CA LEU A 79 1.10 2.50 8.71
C LEU A 79 0.92 3.78 9.53
N VAL A 80 0.15 4.68 8.98
CA VAL A 80 -0.12 5.97 9.65
C VAL A 80 -1.61 6.17 9.86
#